data_eb8f4fdc9b933c7a5afdceb2120c989e
#
_entry.id   eb8f4fdc9b933c7a5afdceb2120c989e
#
_cell.length_a   1.000
_cell.length_b   1.000
_cell.length_c   1.000
_cell.angle_alpha   90.00
_cell.angle_beta   90.00
_cell.angle_gamma   90.00
#
_symmetry.space_group_name_H-M   'P 1'
#
loop_
_entity.id
_entity.type
_entity.pdbx_description
1 polymer ?
#
loop_
_entity_poly.entity_id
_entity_poly.type
_entity_poly.pdbx_seq_one_letter_code
_entity_poly.pdbx_strand_id
1 'polypeptide(L)'
;MPGDDQMTPPDSNNPPGTDMCSDNAKLIYVVDENYSLSQFDPVTKSFHDLGPLNCPAQFLATPFSMGVDRNAVAYVLYSSGELFKVDTTTLNCTKTSWVQQQGLLHYGMGFSTDVAGGTTDSLFICGGTGDPTPTNPSKLATMNTQTMTATPIGSMTGWPELTGTGNAELWGFFPDATAPRVDRIDKGNASAPQSFPLPSLAGTPTAWAFAFFGGDFWIFLQRQGEGATTVYQLDGTTGQIKGNTATGGRVIVGAGVSTCAPVIF
;
A
#
# COMPACT_ATOMS: atom_id res chain seq x y z
N MET A 1 21.63 1.65 -46.67
CA MET A 1 21.84 0.57 -45.71
C MET A 1 20.90 0.87 -44.54
N PRO A 2 19.89 0.06 -44.24
CA PRO A 2 19.03 0.25 -43.10
C PRO A 2 19.80 -0.16 -41.84
N GLY A 3 19.72 0.63 -40.79
CA GLY A 3 20.35 0.36 -39.51
C GLY A 3 19.73 -0.83 -38.81
N ASP A 4 20.57 -1.67 -38.25
CA ASP A 4 20.22 -2.78 -37.35
C ASP A 4 19.56 -2.20 -36.08
N ASP A 5 18.25 -2.40 -35.94
CA ASP A 5 17.56 -2.32 -34.66
C ASP A 5 18.04 -3.51 -33.81
N GLN A 6 19.06 -3.28 -32.99
CA GLN A 6 19.43 -4.20 -31.94
C GLN A 6 18.30 -4.19 -30.89
N MET A 7 17.41 -5.17 -30.99
CA MET A 7 16.52 -5.52 -29.88
C MET A 7 17.39 -5.86 -28.66
N THR A 8 17.35 -5.01 -27.66
CA THR A 8 17.89 -5.34 -26.33
C THR A 8 17.17 -6.61 -25.83
N PRO A 9 17.92 -7.64 -25.35
CA PRO A 9 17.27 -8.82 -24.77
C PRO A 9 16.37 -8.39 -23.61
N PRO A 10 15.23 -9.08 -23.38
CA PRO A 10 14.38 -8.80 -22.24
C PRO A 10 15.19 -8.94 -20.95
N ASP A 11 15.07 -7.93 -20.08
CA ASP A 11 15.73 -7.91 -18.77
C ASP A 11 15.23 -9.13 -17.97
N SER A 12 16.12 -10.08 -17.71
CA SER A 12 15.80 -11.34 -17.05
C SER A 12 15.39 -11.20 -15.57
N ASN A 13 15.41 -9.97 -15.04
CA ASN A 13 15.02 -9.64 -13.68
C ASN A 13 13.56 -9.17 -13.56
N ASN A 14 12.81 -9.06 -14.66
CA ASN A 14 11.41 -8.69 -14.63
C ASN A 14 10.53 -9.93 -14.41
N PRO A 15 9.59 -9.89 -13.43
CA PRO A 15 8.65 -10.99 -13.25
C PRO A 15 7.76 -11.18 -14.50
N PRO A 16 7.35 -12.42 -14.81
CA PRO A 16 6.43 -12.68 -15.92
C PRO A 16 5.15 -11.83 -15.78
N GLY A 17 4.74 -11.15 -16.86
CA GLY A 17 3.54 -10.31 -16.86
C GLY A 17 3.78 -8.81 -16.69
N THR A 18 5.04 -8.35 -16.51
CA THR A 18 5.37 -6.92 -16.35
C THR A 18 5.38 -6.12 -17.65
N ASP A 19 5.28 -6.76 -18.79
CA ASP A 19 5.30 -6.10 -20.13
C ASP A 19 4.12 -5.11 -20.35
N MET A 20 3.10 -5.14 -19.47
CA MET A 20 1.97 -4.20 -19.47
C MET A 20 2.05 -3.14 -18.38
N CYS A 21 3.18 -2.99 -17.72
CA CYS A 21 3.39 -2.05 -16.63
C CYS A 21 4.13 -0.81 -17.11
N SER A 22 3.62 0.38 -16.78
CA SER A 22 4.39 1.61 -16.95
C SER A 22 5.57 1.63 -15.98
N ASP A 23 6.64 2.35 -16.31
CA ASP A 23 7.79 2.49 -15.39
C ASP A 23 7.37 3.16 -14.07
N ASN A 24 6.44 4.11 -14.13
CA ASN A 24 5.89 4.74 -12.94
C ASN A 24 5.13 3.75 -12.03
N ALA A 25 4.55 2.67 -12.58
CA ALA A 25 3.88 1.65 -11.79
C ALA A 25 4.84 0.76 -10.98
N LYS A 26 6.14 0.82 -11.24
CA LYS A 26 7.17 0.05 -10.54
C LYS A 26 7.76 0.79 -9.32
N LEU A 27 7.17 1.89 -8.89
CA LEU A 27 7.66 2.76 -7.81
C LEU A 27 6.79 2.64 -6.57
N ILE A 28 7.38 2.94 -5.40
CA ILE A 28 6.60 3.13 -4.17
C ILE A 28 6.16 4.59 -4.10
N TYR A 29 4.86 4.80 -3.97
CA TYR A 29 4.27 6.11 -3.70
C TYR A 29 3.85 6.19 -2.24
N VAL A 30 3.99 7.37 -1.65
CA VAL A 30 3.54 7.66 -0.29
C VAL A 30 2.78 8.98 -0.26
N VAL A 31 1.76 9.06 0.57
CA VAL A 31 1.03 10.29 0.88
C VAL A 31 1.20 10.61 2.35
N ASP A 32 1.45 11.88 2.66
CA ASP A 32 1.59 12.37 4.03
C ASP A 32 0.31 13.08 4.54
N GLU A 33 0.27 13.36 5.84
CA GLU A 33 -0.85 14.05 6.48
C GLU A 33 -1.07 15.49 5.95
N ASN A 34 -0.06 16.09 5.30
CA ASN A 34 -0.10 17.42 4.70
C ASN A 34 -0.48 17.38 3.21
N TYR A 35 -1.10 16.29 2.77
CA TYR A 35 -1.58 16.08 1.39
C TYR A 35 -0.47 15.98 0.33
N SER A 36 0.80 15.83 0.70
CA SER A 36 1.89 15.71 -0.27
C SER A 36 2.02 14.27 -0.77
N LEU A 37 2.05 14.10 -2.10
CA LEU A 37 2.40 12.84 -2.75
C LEU A 37 3.89 12.85 -3.04
N SER A 38 4.58 11.78 -2.67
CA SER A 38 6.01 11.59 -2.94
C SER A 38 6.26 10.17 -3.45
N GLN A 39 7.38 9.99 -4.14
CA GLN A 39 7.96 8.68 -4.43
C GLN A 39 9.00 8.36 -3.35
N PHE A 40 9.01 7.12 -2.89
CA PHE A 40 10.06 6.59 -2.05
C PHE A 40 10.93 5.64 -2.88
N ASP A 41 12.23 5.91 -2.92
CA ASP A 41 13.22 5.04 -3.55
C ASP A 41 13.81 4.07 -2.51
N PRO A 42 13.52 2.76 -2.61
CA PRO A 42 14.01 1.77 -1.66
C PRO A 42 15.53 1.56 -1.70
N VAL A 43 16.18 1.84 -2.83
CA VAL A 43 17.63 1.66 -3.00
C VAL A 43 18.41 2.75 -2.30
N THR A 44 18.05 4.01 -2.57
CA THR A 44 18.71 5.18 -1.97
C THR A 44 18.10 5.57 -0.63
N LYS A 45 16.94 5.01 -0.28
CA LYS A 45 16.13 5.34 0.91
C LYS A 45 15.78 6.82 0.99
N SER A 46 15.51 7.42 -0.16
CA SER A 46 15.21 8.83 -0.30
C SER A 46 13.79 9.07 -0.82
N PHE A 47 13.29 10.28 -0.58
CA PHE A 47 11.97 10.73 -1.04
C PHE A 47 12.14 11.77 -2.15
N HIS A 48 11.31 11.66 -3.17
CA HIS A 48 11.15 12.64 -4.23
C HIS A 48 9.73 13.18 -4.21
N ASP A 49 9.57 14.47 -3.87
CA ASP A 49 8.26 15.11 -3.77
C ASP A 49 7.69 15.37 -5.17
N LEU A 50 6.47 14.90 -5.39
CA LEU A 50 5.73 15.14 -6.64
C LEU A 50 4.84 16.39 -6.51
N GLY A 51 4.26 16.62 -5.36
CA GLY A 51 3.47 17.81 -5.08
C GLY A 51 2.22 17.54 -4.23
N PRO A 52 1.43 18.59 -3.95
CA PRO A 52 0.24 18.50 -3.12
C PRO A 52 -0.95 17.89 -3.89
N LEU A 53 -1.72 17.05 -3.21
CA LEU A 53 -3.00 16.54 -3.68
C LEU A 53 -4.10 17.56 -3.41
N ASN A 54 -4.70 18.07 -4.48
CA ASN A 54 -5.83 19.00 -4.41
C ASN A 54 -7.15 18.28 -4.67
N CYS A 55 -7.39 17.17 -3.96
CA CYS A 55 -8.64 16.42 -4.08
C CYS A 55 -9.81 17.22 -3.51
N PRO A 56 -11.00 17.23 -4.18
CA PRO A 56 -12.19 17.92 -3.69
C PRO A 56 -12.88 17.15 -2.56
N ALA A 57 -12.11 16.85 -1.51
CA ALA A 57 -12.58 16.15 -0.32
C ALA A 57 -13.44 17.06 0.58
N GLN A 58 -14.16 16.45 1.52
CA GLN A 58 -14.90 17.20 2.53
C GLN A 58 -13.94 18.10 3.34
N PHE A 59 -14.46 19.19 3.84
CA PHE A 59 -13.70 20.13 4.65
C PHE A 59 -13.03 19.45 5.85
N LEU A 60 -11.75 19.69 6.04
CA LEU A 60 -10.88 19.08 7.06
C LEU A 60 -10.60 17.58 6.89
N ALA A 61 -11.06 16.95 5.84
CA ALA A 61 -10.67 15.55 5.57
C ALA A 61 -9.22 15.49 5.11
N THR A 62 -8.45 14.56 5.68
CA THR A 62 -7.03 14.31 5.36
C THR A 62 -6.87 12.97 4.67
N PRO A 63 -5.80 12.72 3.90
CA PRO A 63 -5.46 11.40 3.41
C PRO A 63 -5.36 10.40 4.56
N PHE A 64 -5.75 9.15 4.31
CA PHE A 64 -5.82 8.10 5.32
C PHE A 64 -5.11 6.81 4.89
N SER A 65 -5.31 6.35 3.68
CA SER A 65 -4.68 5.15 3.10
C SER A 65 -4.56 5.28 1.59
N MET A 66 -3.67 4.49 0.97
CA MET A 66 -3.46 4.55 -0.47
C MET A 66 -3.08 3.19 -1.05
N GLY A 67 -3.59 2.88 -2.26
CA GLY A 67 -3.13 1.79 -3.11
C GLY A 67 -2.82 2.30 -4.52
N VAL A 68 -1.95 1.63 -5.26
CA VAL A 68 -1.56 2.03 -6.63
C VAL A 68 -1.76 0.86 -7.59
N ASP A 69 -2.41 1.11 -8.73
CA ASP A 69 -2.67 0.11 -9.76
C ASP A 69 -1.54 0.02 -10.81
N ARG A 70 -1.66 -0.93 -11.76
CA ARG A 70 -0.68 -1.16 -12.85
C ARG A 70 -0.50 0.02 -13.81
N ASN A 71 -1.44 0.97 -13.81
CA ASN A 71 -1.36 2.17 -14.63
C ASN A 71 -0.76 3.35 -13.88
N ALA A 72 -0.19 3.13 -12.68
CA ALA A 72 0.28 4.16 -11.76
C ALA A 72 -0.83 5.15 -11.35
N VAL A 73 -2.08 4.69 -11.26
CA VAL A 73 -3.17 5.45 -10.66
C VAL A 73 -3.22 5.14 -9.17
N ALA A 74 -3.07 6.16 -8.34
CA ALA A 74 -3.23 6.02 -6.90
C ALA A 74 -4.70 6.15 -6.50
N TYR A 75 -5.17 5.22 -5.68
CA TYR A 75 -6.46 5.26 -5.00
C TYR A 75 -6.20 5.78 -3.59
N VAL A 76 -6.70 6.97 -3.27
CA VAL A 76 -6.45 7.63 -1.99
C VAL A 76 -7.75 7.74 -1.22
N LEU A 77 -7.82 7.04 -0.09
CA LEU A 77 -8.90 7.16 0.88
C LEU A 77 -8.65 8.38 1.77
N TYR A 78 -9.68 9.15 2.02
CA TYR A 78 -9.65 10.26 2.95
C TYR A 78 -10.37 9.91 4.27
N SER A 79 -10.04 10.62 5.34
CA SER A 79 -10.64 10.41 6.67
C SER A 79 -12.17 10.63 6.71
N SER A 80 -12.73 11.31 5.71
CA SER A 80 -14.18 11.42 5.47
C SER A 80 -14.80 10.14 4.91
N GLY A 81 -14.01 9.13 4.55
CA GLY A 81 -14.46 7.94 3.84
C GLY A 81 -14.64 8.12 2.34
N GLU A 82 -14.26 9.26 1.78
CA GLU A 82 -14.25 9.50 0.34
C GLU A 82 -13.02 8.86 -0.31
N LEU A 83 -13.21 8.25 -1.46
CA LEU A 83 -12.12 7.63 -2.24
C LEU A 83 -11.90 8.41 -3.54
N PHE A 84 -10.65 8.74 -3.81
CA PHE A 84 -10.22 9.46 -5.01
C PHE A 84 -9.26 8.61 -5.84
N LYS A 85 -9.31 8.79 -7.18
CA LYS A 85 -8.27 8.36 -8.11
C LYS A 85 -7.37 9.55 -8.38
N VAL A 86 -6.07 9.34 -8.25
CA VAL A 86 -5.03 10.34 -8.50
C VAL A 86 -4.10 9.82 -9.58
N ASP A 87 -3.97 10.56 -10.65
CA ASP A 87 -2.92 10.33 -11.66
C ASP A 87 -1.58 10.75 -11.04
N THR A 88 -0.67 9.81 -10.86
CA THR A 88 0.61 10.06 -10.17
C THR A 88 1.58 10.95 -10.96
N THR A 89 1.32 11.19 -12.24
CA THR A 89 2.15 12.06 -13.11
C THR A 89 1.66 13.51 -13.08
N THR A 90 0.33 13.69 -13.17
CA THR A 90 -0.27 15.03 -13.27
C THR A 90 -0.82 15.55 -11.95
N LEU A 91 -0.95 14.69 -10.94
CA LEU A 91 -1.61 14.92 -9.65
C LEU A 91 -3.10 15.28 -9.77
N ASN A 92 -3.70 15.03 -10.95
CA ASN A 92 -5.13 15.22 -11.13
C ASN A 92 -5.92 14.24 -10.25
N CYS A 93 -6.79 14.80 -9.43
CA CYS A 93 -7.59 14.06 -8.45
C CYS A 93 -9.05 14.00 -8.92
N THR A 94 -9.58 12.81 -9.05
CA THR A 94 -10.98 12.56 -9.45
C THR A 94 -11.71 11.79 -8.37
N LYS A 95 -12.83 12.33 -7.88
CA LYS A 95 -13.69 11.64 -6.93
C LYS A 95 -14.31 10.41 -7.59
N THR A 96 -14.26 9.27 -6.89
CA THR A 96 -14.93 8.04 -7.34
C THR A 96 -16.41 8.03 -6.92
N SER A 97 -17.16 7.04 -7.39
CA SER A 97 -18.53 6.78 -6.93
C SER A 97 -18.60 5.96 -5.63
N TRP A 98 -17.44 5.74 -4.96
CA TRP A 98 -17.40 5.02 -3.69
C TRP A 98 -18.28 5.72 -2.65
N VAL A 99 -19.12 4.94 -2.01
CA VAL A 99 -19.85 5.31 -0.81
C VAL A 99 -19.62 4.24 0.24
N GLN A 100 -19.64 4.62 1.50
CA GLN A 100 -19.47 3.66 2.60
C GLN A 100 -20.46 2.50 2.46
N GLN A 101 -19.93 1.28 2.47
CA GLN A 101 -20.72 0.06 2.37
C GLN A 101 -20.07 -1.04 3.19
N GLN A 102 -20.83 -2.09 3.53
CA GLN A 102 -20.34 -3.25 4.31
C GLN A 102 -19.73 -2.90 5.67
N GLY A 103 -19.94 -1.67 6.17
CA GLY A 103 -19.31 -1.16 7.37
C GLY A 103 -17.83 -0.78 7.18
N LEU A 104 -17.43 -0.47 5.95
CA LEU A 104 -16.08 -0.06 5.59
C LEU A 104 -16.07 1.47 5.38
N LEU A 105 -15.71 2.21 6.43
CA LEU A 105 -15.48 3.67 6.40
C LEU A 105 -14.00 3.98 6.25
N HIS A 106 -13.19 3.42 7.14
CA HIS A 106 -11.74 3.51 7.13
C HIS A 106 -11.14 2.14 6.87
N TYR A 107 -10.19 2.05 5.95
CA TYR A 107 -9.56 0.79 5.58
C TYR A 107 -8.18 1.03 4.97
N GLY A 108 -7.26 0.10 5.24
CA GLY A 108 -6.04 -0.06 4.48
C GLY A 108 -6.31 -0.76 3.16
N MET A 109 -5.51 -0.51 2.13
CA MET A 109 -5.74 -1.07 0.81
C MET A 109 -4.44 -1.49 0.10
N GLY A 110 -4.57 -2.50 -0.79
CA GLY A 110 -3.46 -2.95 -1.63
C GLY A 110 -3.96 -3.77 -2.81
N PHE A 111 -3.30 -3.59 -3.95
CA PHE A 111 -3.52 -4.43 -5.12
C PHE A 111 -2.72 -5.72 -5.01
N SER A 112 -3.30 -6.84 -5.39
CA SER A 112 -2.61 -8.13 -5.51
C SER A 112 -3.00 -8.78 -6.84
N THR A 113 -2.03 -9.34 -7.55
CA THR A 113 -2.28 -10.10 -8.78
C THR A 113 -3.21 -11.27 -8.48
N ASP A 114 -4.19 -11.53 -9.34
CA ASP A 114 -5.18 -12.60 -9.14
C ASP A 114 -4.51 -13.98 -9.16
N VAL A 115 -3.56 -14.16 -10.07
CA VAL A 115 -2.70 -15.35 -10.19
C VAL A 115 -1.24 -14.93 -10.32
N ALA A 116 -0.32 -15.73 -9.82
CA ALA A 116 1.11 -15.44 -9.86
C ALA A 116 1.60 -15.22 -11.31
N GLY A 117 2.27 -14.11 -11.55
CA GLY A 117 2.74 -13.70 -12.87
C GLY A 117 1.63 -13.28 -13.86
N GLY A 118 0.39 -13.14 -13.39
CA GLY A 118 -0.72 -12.68 -14.20
C GLY A 118 -0.72 -11.18 -14.47
N THR A 119 -1.62 -10.72 -15.33
CA THR A 119 -1.76 -9.31 -15.72
C THR A 119 -3.00 -8.63 -15.14
N THR A 120 -3.80 -9.36 -14.38
CA THR A 120 -5.02 -8.86 -13.73
C THR A 120 -4.82 -8.80 -12.22
N ASP A 121 -5.30 -7.72 -11.61
CA ASP A 121 -5.20 -7.46 -10.18
C ASP A 121 -6.57 -7.22 -9.57
N SER A 122 -6.72 -7.64 -8.32
CA SER A 122 -7.82 -7.24 -7.46
C SER A 122 -7.35 -6.22 -6.43
N LEU A 123 -8.17 -5.20 -6.18
CA LEU A 123 -7.97 -4.28 -5.05
C LEU A 123 -8.58 -4.92 -3.80
N PHE A 124 -7.76 -5.14 -2.79
CA PHE A 124 -8.19 -5.59 -1.47
C PHE A 124 -8.26 -4.40 -0.52
N ILE A 125 -9.27 -4.39 0.33
CA ILE A 125 -9.48 -3.38 1.37
C ILE A 125 -9.77 -4.10 2.69
N CYS A 126 -9.19 -3.61 3.79
CA CYS A 126 -9.41 -4.19 5.10
C CYS A 126 -9.56 -3.11 6.17
N GLY A 127 -10.71 -3.08 6.85
CA GLY A 127 -11.00 -2.06 7.84
C GLY A 127 -12.39 -2.16 8.44
N GLY A 128 -12.96 -1.03 8.86
CA GLY A 128 -14.26 -1.01 9.54
C GLY A 128 -14.84 0.39 9.72
N THR A 129 -15.73 0.52 10.68
CA THR A 129 -16.28 1.79 11.15
C THR A 129 -15.66 2.16 12.49
N GLY A 130 -15.43 3.43 12.72
CA GLY A 130 -14.79 3.95 13.93
C GLY A 130 -13.28 4.07 13.80
N ASP A 131 -12.61 4.23 14.92
CA ASP A 131 -11.16 4.38 14.92
C ASP A 131 -10.45 3.04 14.85
N PRO A 132 -9.33 2.95 14.11
CA PRO A 132 -8.51 1.75 14.06
C PRO A 132 -7.97 1.43 15.46
N THR A 133 -8.29 0.24 15.95
CA THR A 133 -7.69 -0.27 17.19
C THR A 133 -7.15 -1.68 16.97
N PRO A 134 -6.07 -2.05 17.64
CA PRO A 134 -5.46 -3.37 17.48
C PRO A 134 -6.40 -4.55 17.77
N THR A 135 -7.40 -4.33 18.62
CA THR A 135 -8.34 -5.36 19.09
C THR A 135 -9.67 -5.38 18.37
N ASN A 136 -10.01 -4.32 17.63
CA ASN A 136 -11.27 -4.29 16.89
C ASN A 136 -11.19 -5.22 15.67
N PRO A 137 -12.28 -5.98 15.39
CA PRO A 137 -12.33 -6.75 14.16
C PRO A 137 -12.38 -5.81 12.96
N SER A 138 -11.62 -6.16 11.93
CA SER A 138 -11.70 -5.56 10.61
C SER A 138 -12.33 -6.54 9.62
N LYS A 139 -12.85 -6.03 8.52
CA LYS A 139 -13.40 -6.82 7.42
C LYS A 139 -12.48 -6.73 6.21
N LEU A 140 -12.07 -7.88 5.70
CA LEU A 140 -11.42 -8.00 4.41
C LEU A 140 -12.49 -8.09 3.32
N ALA A 141 -12.31 -7.32 2.26
CA ALA A 141 -13.16 -7.35 1.06
C ALA A 141 -12.32 -7.11 -0.20
N THR A 142 -12.82 -7.53 -1.36
CA THR A 142 -12.38 -6.98 -2.65
C THR A 142 -13.21 -5.77 -3.00
N MET A 143 -12.59 -4.81 -3.70
CA MET A 143 -13.27 -3.66 -4.28
C MET A 143 -13.21 -3.73 -5.81
N ASN A 144 -14.35 -3.73 -6.47
CA ASN A 144 -14.41 -3.54 -7.91
C ASN A 144 -14.12 -2.08 -8.25
N THR A 145 -12.99 -1.81 -8.92
CA THR A 145 -12.51 -0.45 -9.21
C THR A 145 -13.28 0.30 -10.31
N GLN A 146 -14.22 -0.37 -10.99
CA GLN A 146 -15.11 0.24 -11.98
C GLN A 146 -16.44 0.64 -11.36
N THR A 147 -17.05 -0.26 -10.58
CA THR A 147 -18.38 -0.04 -9.97
C THR A 147 -18.29 0.53 -8.56
N MET A 148 -17.10 0.52 -7.94
CA MET A 148 -16.87 0.91 -6.54
C MET A 148 -17.74 0.10 -5.56
N THR A 149 -17.90 -1.20 -5.81
CA THR A 149 -18.63 -2.11 -4.93
C THR A 149 -17.66 -3.01 -4.17
N ALA A 150 -17.89 -3.18 -2.87
CA ALA A 150 -17.10 -4.08 -2.03
C ALA A 150 -17.80 -5.44 -1.89
N THR A 151 -17.03 -6.52 -2.06
CA THR A 151 -17.48 -7.90 -1.83
C THR A 151 -16.73 -8.45 -0.61
N PRO A 152 -17.43 -8.73 0.50
CA PRO A 152 -16.80 -9.25 1.71
C PRO A 152 -16.17 -10.63 1.50
N ILE A 153 -15.02 -10.87 2.16
CA ILE A 153 -14.29 -12.14 2.17
C ILE A 153 -14.34 -12.77 3.57
N GLY A 154 -14.00 -12.00 4.60
CA GLY A 154 -13.92 -12.49 5.96
C GLY A 154 -13.59 -11.39 6.97
N SER A 155 -13.33 -11.78 8.21
CA SER A 155 -12.96 -10.85 9.28
C SER A 155 -11.59 -11.20 9.85
N MET A 156 -10.86 -10.15 10.29
CA MET A 156 -9.54 -10.25 10.90
C MET A 156 -9.53 -9.47 12.22
N THR A 157 -8.55 -9.76 13.09
CA THR A 157 -8.31 -8.95 14.29
C THR A 157 -7.22 -7.92 14.01
N GLY A 158 -7.48 -6.66 14.34
CA GLY A 158 -6.60 -5.52 14.05
C GLY A 158 -6.92 -4.88 12.71
N TRP A 159 -6.30 -3.73 12.45
CA TRP A 159 -6.55 -2.91 11.27
C TRP A 159 -5.26 -2.74 10.47
N PRO A 160 -5.06 -3.57 9.43
CA PRO A 160 -3.84 -3.53 8.64
C PRO A 160 -3.85 -2.43 7.58
N GLU A 161 -2.67 -1.93 7.22
CA GLU A 161 -2.39 -1.48 5.87
C GLU A 161 -1.99 -2.67 5.01
N LEU A 162 -2.44 -2.68 3.75
CA LEU A 162 -2.27 -3.81 2.85
C LEU A 162 -1.27 -3.52 1.74
N THR A 163 -0.59 -4.57 1.31
CA THR A 163 0.18 -4.58 0.05
C THR A 163 0.06 -5.95 -0.59
N GLY A 164 0.05 -6.00 -1.91
CA GLY A 164 0.09 -7.26 -2.62
C GLY A 164 1.31 -7.35 -3.53
N THR A 165 1.50 -8.52 -4.12
CA THR A 165 2.66 -8.82 -4.97
C THR A 165 2.24 -9.35 -6.33
N GLY A 166 3.15 -9.29 -7.31
CA GLY A 166 3.00 -9.97 -8.61
C GLY A 166 2.96 -11.50 -8.52
N ASN A 167 3.28 -12.06 -7.34
CA ASN A 167 3.18 -13.50 -7.05
C ASN A 167 1.82 -13.90 -6.46
N ALA A 168 0.80 -13.06 -6.60
CA ALA A 168 -0.56 -13.29 -6.11
C ALA A 168 -0.67 -13.39 -4.58
N GLU A 169 0.26 -12.81 -3.85
CA GLU A 169 0.23 -12.75 -2.40
C GLU A 169 -0.39 -11.44 -1.92
N LEU A 170 -1.12 -11.51 -0.82
CA LEU A 170 -1.64 -10.36 -0.08
C LEU A 170 -1.03 -10.36 1.32
N TRP A 171 -0.50 -9.22 1.73
CA TRP A 171 0.14 -9.02 3.01
C TRP A 171 -0.44 -7.81 3.73
N GLY A 172 -0.44 -7.85 5.06
CA GLY A 172 -0.89 -6.75 5.90
C GLY A 172 0.09 -6.45 7.02
N PHE A 173 0.40 -5.17 7.22
CA PHE A 173 1.05 -4.71 8.44
C PHE A 173 0.00 -4.32 9.47
N PHE A 174 0.01 -4.99 10.59
CA PHE A 174 -0.86 -4.76 11.75
C PHE A 174 -0.07 -4.04 12.83
N PRO A 175 -0.18 -2.71 12.95
CA PRO A 175 0.45 -1.99 14.04
C PRO A 175 -0.25 -2.32 15.35
N ASP A 176 0.51 -2.39 16.43
CA ASP A 176 0.00 -2.68 17.76
C ASP A 176 0.91 -2.10 18.83
N ALA A 177 0.34 -1.72 19.98
CA ALA A 177 1.11 -1.20 21.10
C ALA A 177 2.06 -2.24 21.71
N THR A 178 1.75 -3.54 21.58
CA THR A 178 2.45 -4.64 22.24
C THR A 178 2.91 -5.75 21.29
N ALA A 179 2.14 -6.01 20.23
CA ALA A 179 2.33 -7.16 19.34
C ALA A 179 2.16 -6.81 17.85
N PRO A 180 2.89 -5.80 17.33
CA PRO A 180 2.85 -5.49 15.91
C PRO A 180 3.39 -6.65 15.08
N ARG A 181 2.84 -6.84 13.87
CA ARG A 181 3.17 -7.96 13.00
C ARG A 181 2.90 -7.66 11.53
N VAL A 182 3.53 -8.42 10.66
CA VAL A 182 3.18 -8.54 9.24
C VAL A 182 2.63 -9.94 9.01
N ASP A 183 1.41 -10.01 8.47
CA ASP A 183 0.74 -11.27 8.18
C ASP A 183 0.55 -11.44 6.66
N ARG A 184 0.81 -12.65 6.16
CA ARG A 184 0.29 -13.08 4.87
C ARG A 184 -1.18 -13.40 5.03
N ILE A 185 -2.00 -12.82 4.14
CA ILE A 185 -3.46 -12.93 4.22
C ILE A 185 -3.96 -13.85 3.11
N ASP A 186 -4.76 -14.84 3.49
CA ASP A 186 -5.47 -15.68 2.54
C ASP A 186 -6.63 -14.87 1.90
N LYS A 187 -6.54 -14.68 0.59
CA LYS A 187 -7.49 -13.88 -0.19
C LYS A 187 -8.89 -14.49 -0.29
N GLY A 188 -9.05 -15.76 0.06
CA GLY A 188 -10.32 -16.47 -0.03
C GLY A 188 -11.12 -16.52 1.29
N ASN A 189 -10.44 -16.36 2.45
CA ASN A 189 -11.10 -16.55 3.76
C ASN A 189 -10.60 -15.61 4.87
N ALA A 190 -9.67 -14.70 4.57
CA ALA A 190 -9.07 -13.76 5.52
C ALA A 190 -8.28 -14.42 6.67
N SER A 191 -7.87 -15.68 6.55
CA SER A 191 -6.94 -16.28 7.53
C SER A 191 -5.51 -15.77 7.32
N ALA A 192 -4.67 -15.92 8.34
CA ALA A 192 -3.26 -15.54 8.31
C ALA A 192 -2.36 -16.80 8.40
N PRO A 193 -2.05 -17.45 7.25
CA PRO A 193 -1.25 -18.69 7.25
C PRO A 193 0.21 -18.48 7.64
N GLN A 194 0.73 -17.24 7.57
CA GLN A 194 2.09 -16.88 7.94
C GLN A 194 2.08 -15.54 8.67
N SER A 195 2.93 -15.40 9.70
CA SER A 195 3.06 -14.18 10.50
C SER A 195 4.51 -13.92 10.85
N PHE A 196 4.92 -12.67 10.75
CA PHE A 196 6.20 -12.15 11.21
C PHE A 196 5.97 -11.21 12.41
N PRO A 197 6.18 -11.68 13.66
CA PRO A 197 6.10 -10.83 14.83
C PRO A 197 7.19 -9.76 14.82
N LEU A 198 6.85 -8.52 15.17
CA LEU A 198 7.76 -7.37 15.12
C LEU A 198 7.83 -6.65 16.49
N PRO A 199 8.27 -7.32 17.57
CA PRO A 199 8.23 -6.76 18.93
C PRO A 199 9.05 -5.46 19.07
N SER A 200 10.06 -5.25 18.24
CA SER A 200 10.86 -4.01 18.21
C SER A 200 10.09 -2.79 17.67
N LEU A 201 8.96 -3.00 17.00
CA LEU A 201 8.08 -1.94 16.51
C LEU A 201 6.89 -1.67 17.45
N ALA A 202 6.86 -2.28 18.63
CA ALA A 202 5.82 -2.05 19.62
C ALA A 202 5.76 -0.57 20.05
N GLY A 203 4.57 -0.08 20.32
CA GLY A 203 4.26 1.30 20.68
C GLY A 203 2.91 1.72 20.10
N THR A 204 2.22 2.67 20.74
CA THR A 204 0.91 3.15 20.27
C THR A 204 1.06 3.78 18.89
N PRO A 205 0.49 3.20 17.83
CA PRO A 205 0.62 3.74 16.48
C PRO A 205 -0.21 5.02 16.33
N THR A 206 0.32 6.01 15.62
CA THR A 206 -0.38 7.26 15.29
C THR A 206 -0.53 7.44 13.79
N ALA A 207 0.41 6.93 13.00
CA ALA A 207 0.29 6.85 11.55
C ALA A 207 1.08 5.63 11.05
N TRP A 208 0.55 4.95 10.05
CA TRP A 208 1.22 3.81 9.44
C TRP A 208 0.83 3.61 7.99
N ALA A 209 1.76 3.07 7.20
CA ALA A 209 1.55 2.69 5.82
C ALA A 209 2.46 1.50 5.48
N PHE A 210 2.19 0.81 4.37
CA PHE A 210 2.85 -0.44 4.07
C PHE A 210 2.99 -0.67 2.57
N ALA A 211 4.17 -1.13 2.13
CA ALA A 211 4.46 -1.45 0.74
C ALA A 211 5.39 -2.68 0.64
N PHE A 212 5.28 -3.43 -0.47
CA PHE A 212 6.21 -4.49 -0.83
C PHE A 212 7.02 -4.07 -2.06
N PHE A 213 8.36 -4.22 -2.01
CA PHE A 213 9.20 -3.91 -3.14
C PHE A 213 10.53 -4.65 -3.03
N GLY A 214 10.95 -5.30 -4.13
CA GLY A 214 12.28 -5.91 -4.23
C GLY A 214 12.50 -7.08 -3.28
N GLY A 215 11.45 -7.82 -2.90
CA GLY A 215 11.54 -8.92 -1.94
C GLY A 215 11.45 -8.49 -0.48
N ASP A 216 11.35 -7.19 -0.21
CA ASP A 216 11.27 -6.63 1.14
C ASP A 216 9.93 -5.92 1.38
N PHE A 217 9.52 -5.88 2.63
CA PHE A 217 8.44 -5.01 3.09
C PHE A 217 9.01 -3.69 3.60
N TRP A 218 8.31 -2.62 3.27
CA TRP A 218 8.62 -1.26 3.68
C TRP A 218 7.49 -0.77 4.58
N ILE A 219 7.78 -0.67 5.88
CA ILE A 219 6.83 -0.27 6.93
C ILE A 219 7.11 1.19 7.26
N PHE A 220 6.13 2.04 7.03
CA PHE A 220 6.16 3.45 7.43
C PHE A 220 5.37 3.55 8.73
N LEU A 221 6.02 3.84 9.85
CA LEU A 221 5.39 3.85 11.17
C LEU A 221 5.77 5.08 11.97
N GLN A 222 4.76 5.77 12.49
CA GLN A 222 4.90 6.75 13.55
C GLN A 222 4.19 6.24 14.80
N ARG A 223 4.85 6.37 15.95
CA ARG A 223 4.29 6.02 17.25
C ARG A 223 4.11 7.27 18.09
N GLN A 224 3.29 7.17 19.11
CA GLN A 224 3.05 8.25 20.05
C GLN A 224 4.37 8.78 20.63
N GLY A 225 4.56 10.11 20.54
CA GLY A 225 5.77 10.81 20.97
C GLY A 225 6.85 10.94 19.93
N GLU A 226 6.69 10.33 18.74
CA GLU A 226 7.59 10.53 17.60
C GLU A 226 7.13 11.74 16.77
N GLY A 227 8.08 12.58 16.35
CA GLY A 227 7.77 13.79 15.56
C GLY A 227 7.53 13.54 14.08
N ALA A 228 7.87 12.34 13.58
CA ALA A 228 7.74 11.97 12.18
C ALA A 228 7.71 10.44 12.02
N THR A 229 7.31 9.97 10.86
CA THR A 229 7.37 8.56 10.48
C THR A 229 8.81 8.07 10.35
N THR A 230 9.08 6.85 10.78
CA THR A 230 10.30 6.08 10.47
C THR A 230 9.96 4.99 9.47
N VAL A 231 10.80 4.80 8.45
CA VAL A 231 10.67 3.71 7.47
C VAL A 231 11.51 2.54 7.93
N TYR A 232 10.92 1.36 8.05
CA TYR A 232 11.62 0.12 8.37
C TYR A 232 11.63 -0.80 7.16
N GLN A 233 12.79 -1.36 6.84
CA GLN A 233 12.98 -2.38 5.82
C GLN A 233 12.94 -3.75 6.49
N LEU A 234 11.98 -4.58 6.10
CA LEU A 234 11.77 -5.92 6.62
C LEU A 234 12.01 -6.94 5.51
N ASP A 235 12.87 -7.90 5.75
CA ASP A 235 13.11 -9.02 4.82
C ASP A 235 11.83 -9.83 4.62
N GLY A 236 11.35 -9.91 3.37
CA GLY A 236 10.07 -10.57 3.04
C GLY A 236 10.08 -12.09 3.19
N THR A 237 11.25 -12.69 3.34
CA THR A 237 11.41 -14.15 3.54
C THR A 237 11.50 -14.52 5.01
N THR A 238 12.32 -13.76 5.76
CA THR A 238 12.66 -14.09 7.16
C THR A 238 11.88 -13.30 8.18
N GLY A 239 11.27 -12.18 7.79
CA GLY A 239 10.61 -11.26 8.71
C GLY A 239 11.57 -10.49 9.63
N GLN A 240 12.86 -10.42 9.28
CA GLN A 240 13.85 -9.67 10.07
C GLN A 240 13.97 -8.23 9.56
N ILE A 241 14.05 -7.28 10.49
CA ILE A 241 14.31 -5.88 10.16
C ILE A 241 15.76 -5.74 9.71
N LYS A 242 15.96 -5.33 8.45
CA LYS A 242 17.28 -5.08 7.84
C LYS A 242 17.85 -3.71 8.20
N GLY A 243 16.97 -2.76 8.55
CA GLY A 243 17.36 -1.40 8.88
C GLY A 243 16.19 -0.43 8.88
N ASN A 244 16.50 0.84 9.12
CA ASN A 244 15.50 1.90 9.09
C ASN A 244 16.08 3.20 8.51
N THR A 245 15.20 4.13 8.15
CA THR A 245 15.57 5.49 7.71
C THR A 245 14.51 6.50 8.12
N ALA A 246 14.92 7.75 8.30
CA ALA A 246 14.03 8.85 8.62
C ALA A 246 13.32 9.37 7.36
N THR A 247 12.13 9.92 7.52
CA THR A 247 11.32 10.49 6.43
C THR A 247 11.58 11.99 6.17
N GLY A 248 12.52 12.60 6.89
CA GLY A 248 12.79 14.04 6.77
C GLY A 248 11.67 14.91 7.33
N GLY A 249 10.99 14.45 8.39
CA GLY A 249 9.91 15.20 9.05
C GLY A 249 8.50 14.89 8.52
N ARG A 250 8.32 13.98 7.54
CA ARG A 250 7.00 13.59 7.02
C ARG A 250 6.28 12.65 7.96
N VAL A 251 4.97 12.82 8.08
CA VAL A 251 4.05 11.84 8.69
C VAL A 251 3.31 11.12 7.57
N ILE A 252 3.77 9.92 7.24
CA ILE A 252 3.22 9.11 6.14
C ILE A 252 1.98 8.39 6.63
N VAL A 253 0.86 8.58 5.95
CA VAL A 253 -0.45 8.02 6.29
C VAL A 253 -0.97 7.03 5.25
N GLY A 254 -0.34 6.94 4.09
CA GLY A 254 -0.65 5.95 3.06
C GLY A 254 0.56 5.65 2.21
N ALA A 255 0.70 4.39 1.80
CA ALA A 255 1.70 3.95 0.82
C ALA A 255 1.03 3.02 -0.18
N GLY A 256 1.47 3.11 -1.43
CA GLY A 256 0.97 2.26 -2.49
C GLY A 256 2.09 1.85 -3.44
N VAL A 257 2.03 0.61 -3.85
CA VAL A 257 2.87 0.04 -4.88
C VAL A 257 2.00 -0.87 -5.74
N SER A 258 2.21 -0.86 -7.05
CA SER A 258 1.49 -1.79 -7.89
C SER A 258 2.14 -3.17 -7.86
N THR A 259 1.41 -4.17 -8.33
CA THR A 259 1.92 -5.54 -8.50
C THR A 259 3.01 -5.65 -9.59
N CYS A 260 3.29 -4.55 -10.30
CA CYS A 260 4.39 -4.40 -11.25
C CYS A 260 5.75 -4.14 -10.59
N ALA A 261 5.77 -3.84 -9.30
CA ALA A 261 7.01 -3.68 -8.57
C ALA A 261 7.84 -4.98 -8.59
N PRO A 262 9.17 -4.88 -8.64
CA PRO A 262 10.02 -6.06 -8.63
C PRO A 262 9.76 -6.89 -7.35
N VAL A 263 9.72 -8.22 -7.52
CA VAL A 263 9.55 -9.16 -6.40
C VAL A 263 10.87 -9.62 -5.80
N ILE A 264 11.97 -9.31 -6.47
CA ILE A 264 13.36 -9.51 -6.03
C ILE A 264 14.20 -8.32 -6.49
N PHE A 265 15.26 -7.98 -5.77
CA PHE A 265 16.31 -7.06 -6.23
C PHE A 265 17.29 -7.76 -7.15
#